data_61f84956c9d0af3be8478f1f28cd0ea4
#
_entry.id   61f84956c9d0af3be8478f1f28cd0ea4
#
_cell.length_a   1.000
_cell.length_b   1.000
_cell.length_c   1.000
_cell.angle_alpha   90.00
_cell.angle_beta   90.00
_cell.angle_gamma   90.00
#
_symmetry.space_group_name_H-M   'P 1'
#
loop_
_entity.id
_entity.type
_entity.pdbx_description
1 polymer ?
#
loop_
_entity_poly.entity_id
_entity_poly.type
_entity_poly.pdbx_seq_one_letter_code
_entity_poly.pdbx_strand_id
1 'polypeptide(L)' 'MHSKNFAKVKKYYDNKLWSVSMVRNAVAKGWITEDEFVEIVGVKY' A
#
# COMPACT_ATOMS: atom_id res chain seq x y z
N MET A 1 -11.50 7.63 -5.36
CA MET A 1 -10.47 8.50 -4.77
C MET A 1 -9.60 7.68 -3.81
N HIS A 2 -8.30 7.89 -3.87
CA HIS A 2 -7.38 7.13 -3.02
C HIS A 2 -7.19 7.79 -1.66
N SER A 3 -6.75 6.99 -0.70
CA SER A 3 -6.42 7.50 0.62
C SER A 3 -5.27 8.51 0.55
N LYS A 4 -5.17 9.34 1.56
CA LYS A 4 -4.16 10.38 1.63
C LYS A 4 -2.73 9.84 1.45
N ASN A 5 -2.47 8.65 1.97
CA ASN A 5 -1.14 8.06 1.94
C ASN A 5 -0.91 7.10 0.77
N PHE A 6 -1.90 6.95 -0.11
CA PHE A 6 -1.79 5.99 -1.20
C PHE A 6 -0.55 6.23 -2.08
N ALA A 7 -0.38 7.47 -2.55
CA ALA A 7 0.72 7.79 -3.45
C ALA A 7 2.08 7.55 -2.78
N LYS A 8 2.19 7.89 -1.50
CA LYS A 8 3.41 7.69 -0.74
C LYS A 8 3.75 6.22 -0.62
N VAL A 9 2.78 5.40 -0.22
CA VAL A 9 2.99 3.97 -0.05
C VAL A 9 3.33 3.32 -1.38
N LYS A 10 2.60 3.68 -2.43
CA LYS A 10 2.88 3.15 -3.76
C LYS A 10 4.29 3.48 -4.21
N LYS A 11 4.73 4.70 -3.98
CA LYS A 11 6.08 5.13 -4.35
C LYS A 11 7.14 4.30 -3.63
N TYR A 12 6.96 4.09 -2.34
CA TYR A 12 7.91 3.30 -1.56
C TYR A 12 7.97 1.86 -2.04
N TYR A 13 6.82 1.28 -2.36
CA TYR A 13 6.80 -0.09 -2.86
C TYR A 13 7.43 -0.18 -4.25
N ASP A 14 7.09 0.74 -5.15
CA ASP A 14 7.63 0.75 -6.52
C ASP A 14 9.14 0.93 -6.52
N ASN A 15 9.67 1.69 -5.57
CA ASN A 15 11.12 1.89 -5.44
C ASN A 15 11.79 0.78 -4.63
N LYS A 16 11.03 -0.24 -4.26
CA LYS A 16 11.52 -1.39 -3.50
C LYS A 16 12.05 -1.03 -2.13
N LEU A 17 11.62 0.11 -1.61
CA LEU A 17 11.94 0.50 -0.24
C LEU A 17 11.08 -0.24 0.77
N TRP A 18 9.88 -0.63 0.36
CA TRP A 18 8.94 -1.36 1.20
C TRP A 18 8.64 -2.73 0.59
N SER A 19 8.53 -3.73 1.46
CA SER A 19 8.09 -5.08 1.06
C SER A 19 6.56 -5.16 1.12
N VAL A 20 6.03 -6.28 0.63
CA VAL A 20 4.59 -6.56 0.72
C VAL A 20 4.11 -6.47 2.17
N SER A 21 4.90 -7.01 3.11
CA SER A 21 4.54 -6.99 4.53
C SER A 21 4.36 -5.56 5.04
N MET A 22 5.20 -4.64 4.60
CA MET A 22 5.11 -3.24 5.03
C MET A 22 3.86 -2.57 4.46
N VAL A 23 3.51 -2.89 3.21
CA VAL A 23 2.27 -2.37 2.60
C VAL A 23 1.06 -2.92 3.36
N ARG A 24 1.08 -4.19 3.75
CA ARG A 24 0.01 -4.77 4.55
C ARG A 24 -0.12 -4.06 5.90
N ASN A 25 1.01 -3.70 6.51
CA ASN A 25 0.99 -2.95 7.75
C ASN A 25 0.33 -1.58 7.57
N ALA A 26 0.54 -0.95 6.42
CA ALA A 26 -0.10 0.32 6.12
C ALA A 26 -1.63 0.17 6.09
N VAL A 27 -2.13 -0.96 5.57
CA VAL A 27 -3.57 -1.24 5.61
C VAL A 27 -4.04 -1.38 7.05
N ALA A 28 -3.29 -2.13 7.86
CA ALA A 28 -3.66 -2.36 9.25
C ALA A 28 -3.69 -1.06 10.06
N LYS A 29 -2.82 -0.11 9.70
CA LYS A 29 -2.77 1.19 10.38
C LYS A 29 -3.80 2.18 9.85
N GLY A 30 -4.52 1.81 8.79
CA GLY A 30 -5.52 2.68 8.21
C GLY A 30 -4.95 3.74 7.27
N TRP A 31 -3.70 3.59 6.85
CA TRP A 31 -3.09 4.54 5.90
C TRP A 31 -3.64 4.38 4.51
N ILE A 32 -3.94 3.14 4.11
CA ILE A 32 -4.54 2.81 2.82
C ILE A 32 -5.61 1.75 3.06
N THR A 33 -6.43 1.50 2.04
CA THR A 33 -7.47 0.48 2.13
C THR A 33 -6.97 -0.84 1.55
N GLU A 34 -7.75 -1.91 1.77
CA GLU A 34 -7.43 -3.22 1.18
C GLU A 34 -7.44 -3.15 -0.34
N ASP A 35 -8.38 -2.40 -0.91
CA ASP A 35 -8.45 -2.22 -2.36
C ASP A 35 -7.19 -1.53 -2.88
N GLU A 36 -6.70 -0.55 -2.15
CA GLU A 36 -5.47 0.15 -2.51
C GLU A 36 -4.26 -0.77 -2.41
N PHE A 37 -4.25 -1.67 -1.43
CA PHE A 37 -3.20 -2.67 -1.33
C PHE A 37 -3.13 -3.50 -2.61
N VAL A 38 -4.30 -3.94 -3.10
CA VAL A 38 -4.36 -4.72 -4.35
C VAL A 38 -3.84 -3.91 -5.52
N GLU A 39 -4.19 -2.62 -5.59
CA GLU A 39 -3.71 -1.76 -6.68
C GLU A 39 -2.19 -1.61 -6.65
N ILE A 40 -1.60 -1.54 -5.47
CA ILE A 40 -0.16 -1.32 -5.33
C ILE A 40 0.61 -2.61 -5.55
N VAL A 41 0.21 -3.67 -4.89
CA VAL A 41 0.96 -4.93 -4.85
C VAL A 41 0.55 -5.87 -5.97
N GLY A 42 -0.71 -5.86 -6.36
CA GLY A 42 -1.21 -6.71 -7.43
C GLY A 42 -1.71 -8.06 -6.96
N VAL A 43 -1.78 -8.30 -5.67
CA VAL A 43 -2.33 -9.53 -5.12
C VAL A 43 -3.33 -9.16 -4.03
N LYS A 44 -4.21 -10.10 -3.70
CA LYS A 44 -5.23 -9.86 -2.69
C LYS A 44 -4.62 -9.65 -1.32
N TYR A 45 -5.25 -8.78 -0.55
CA TYR A 45 -4.86 -8.56 0.83
C TYR A 45 -5.16 -9.81 1.64
#